data_2f5ed5831fcaf1b07693ed61d25c27cd
#
_entry.id   2f5ed5831fcaf1b07693ed61d25c27cd
#
_cell.length_a   1.000
_cell.length_b   1.000
_cell.length_c   1.000
_cell.angle_alpha   90.00
_cell.angle_beta   90.00
_cell.angle_gamma   90.00
#
_symmetry.space_group_name_H-M   'P 1'
#
loop_
_entity.id
_entity.type
_entity.pdbx_description
1 polymer ?
#
loop_
_entity_poly.entity_id
_entity_poly.type
_entity_poly.pdbx_seq_one_letter_code
_entity_poly.pdbx_strand_id
1 'polypeptide(L)'
;MRQKPDDILLFVNEMNPSRRLPDAANPEMIYVKIPVGMLQCNCSIIGDPRTLEAIVVDPGDEVERILGLIGRYKLKVKAIVCTHAHIDHVGGLAKLYQYTGAPVMMHSDDLPLYRGMEMQAAFLGMPPPELIEIHQLLKEGDVLQWGNFLANVIHTPGHSPGSVALYLPTGGDNATLTQPQIFSGDTLFAGSIGRTDLWGGSYDQIMASIKDKLLQLPDATIVHPGHGVSTTIGHERDTNPFLK
;
A
#
# COMPACT_ATOMS: atom_id res chain seq x y z
N MET A 1 9.33 -8.87 26.91
CA MET A 1 10.17 -10.06 26.55
C MET A 1 10.31 -10.06 25.04
N ARG A 2 11.53 -9.99 24.49
CA ARG A 2 11.75 -10.09 23.04
C ARG A 2 11.45 -11.53 22.61
N GLN A 3 10.42 -11.76 21.79
CA GLN A 3 10.17 -13.04 21.14
C GLN A 3 11.36 -13.36 20.24
N LYS A 4 11.87 -14.60 20.35
CA LYS A 4 13.04 -15.00 19.55
C LYS A 4 12.64 -15.22 18.08
N PRO A 5 13.56 -14.99 17.11
CA PRO A 5 13.29 -15.21 15.68
C PRO A 5 12.80 -16.62 15.32
N ASP A 6 13.07 -17.60 16.14
CA ASP A 6 12.70 -19.00 15.92
C ASP A 6 11.19 -19.28 16.09
N ASP A 7 10.46 -18.43 16.85
CA ASP A 7 9.01 -18.59 17.04
C ASP A 7 8.21 -18.17 15.79
N ILE A 8 8.81 -17.40 14.90
CA ILE A 8 8.20 -16.94 13.64
C ILE A 8 8.22 -18.06 12.58
N LEU A 9 9.21 -18.93 12.62
CA LEU A 9 9.35 -20.05 11.67
C LEU A 9 8.28 -21.13 11.83
N LEU A 10 7.68 -21.28 13.00
CA LEU A 10 6.65 -22.29 13.26
C LEU A 10 5.29 -21.98 12.63
N PHE A 11 4.94 -20.69 12.46
CA PHE A 11 3.69 -20.25 11.81
C PHE A 11 3.70 -20.34 10.28
N VAL A 12 4.88 -20.44 9.66
CA VAL A 12 5.05 -20.45 8.19
C VAL A 12 4.69 -21.80 7.56
N ASN A 13 4.65 -22.89 8.34
CA ASN A 13 4.44 -24.25 7.82
C ASN A 13 2.97 -24.60 7.52
N GLU A 14 1.99 -23.80 7.94
CA GLU A 14 0.56 -24.08 7.70
C GLU A 14 -0.02 -23.43 6.45
N MET A 15 0.74 -22.58 5.76
CA MET A 15 0.28 -21.92 4.52
C MET A 15 0.75 -22.72 3.29
N ASN A 16 -0.22 -23.27 2.58
CA ASN A 16 -0.17 -24.06 1.35
C ASN A 16 1.16 -24.02 0.58
N PRO A 17 1.95 -25.11 0.56
CA PRO A 17 3.28 -25.16 -0.04
C PRO A 17 3.29 -25.11 -1.59
N SER A 18 2.13 -25.07 -2.25
CA SER A 18 2.03 -25.18 -3.72
C SER A 18 2.06 -23.84 -4.48
N ARG A 19 2.10 -22.67 -3.82
CA ARG A 19 2.39 -21.41 -4.50
C ARG A 19 3.88 -21.31 -4.77
N ARG A 20 4.27 -21.56 -6.02
CA ARG A 20 5.65 -21.34 -6.50
C ARG A 20 6.10 -19.92 -6.15
N LEU A 21 7.34 -19.80 -5.64
CA LEU A 21 8.06 -18.54 -5.63
C LEU A 21 8.07 -17.96 -7.05
N PRO A 22 8.08 -16.64 -7.26
CA PRO A 22 8.29 -16.06 -8.58
C PRO A 22 9.49 -16.74 -9.24
N ASP A 23 9.35 -17.07 -10.52
CA ASP A 23 10.36 -17.83 -11.25
C ASP A 23 11.71 -17.11 -11.16
N ALA A 24 12.72 -17.75 -10.60
CA ALA A 24 14.03 -17.17 -10.34
C ALA A 24 14.78 -16.78 -11.64
N ALA A 25 14.26 -17.14 -12.82
CA ALA A 25 14.91 -16.90 -14.10
C ALA A 25 14.81 -15.44 -14.61
N ASN A 26 13.77 -14.68 -14.24
CA ASN A 26 13.67 -13.23 -14.47
C ASN A 26 12.54 -12.59 -13.64
N PRO A 27 12.70 -12.41 -12.33
CA PRO A 27 11.66 -11.80 -11.54
C PRO A 27 11.64 -10.29 -11.80
N GLU A 28 10.55 -9.80 -12.37
CA GLU A 28 10.35 -8.38 -12.57
C GLU A 28 10.33 -7.63 -11.23
N MET A 29 9.55 -8.15 -10.29
CA MET A 29 9.32 -7.59 -8.96
C MET A 29 8.77 -8.69 -8.05
N ILE A 30 9.18 -8.72 -6.81
CA ILE A 30 8.49 -9.50 -5.78
C ILE A 30 7.26 -8.69 -5.36
N TYR A 31 6.09 -9.10 -5.82
CA TYR A 31 4.84 -8.47 -5.43
C TYR A 31 3.95 -9.48 -4.71
N VAL A 32 3.61 -9.17 -3.46
CA VAL A 32 2.70 -9.97 -2.65
C VAL A 32 1.58 -9.06 -2.17
N LYS A 33 0.37 -9.34 -2.61
CA LYS A 33 -0.86 -8.69 -2.15
C LYS A 33 -1.61 -9.64 -1.22
N ILE A 34 -1.93 -9.18 -0.02
CA ILE A 34 -2.75 -9.92 0.92
C ILE A 34 -3.87 -9.03 1.47
N PRO A 35 -5.12 -9.45 1.37
CA PRO A 35 -6.17 -8.77 2.10
C PRO A 35 -6.01 -9.05 3.60
N VAL A 36 -6.09 -7.99 4.41
CA VAL A 36 -5.91 -8.04 5.86
C VAL A 36 -7.08 -7.40 6.59
N GLY A 37 -7.32 -7.86 7.81
CA GLY A 37 -8.35 -7.32 8.69
C GLY A 37 -9.79 -7.54 8.22
N MET A 38 -10.73 -7.03 9.02
CA MET A 38 -12.16 -7.20 8.79
C MET A 38 -12.63 -6.53 7.50
N LEU A 39 -12.04 -5.39 7.13
CA LEU A 39 -12.39 -4.63 5.93
C LEU A 39 -11.61 -5.11 4.69
N GLN A 40 -10.74 -6.11 4.82
CA GLN A 40 -10.00 -6.73 3.71
C GLN A 40 -9.17 -5.72 2.90
N CYS A 41 -8.48 -4.79 3.62
CA CYS A 41 -7.51 -3.89 3.00
C CYS A 41 -6.39 -4.71 2.34
N ASN A 42 -6.00 -4.34 1.14
CA ASN A 42 -4.91 -4.96 0.40
C ASN A 42 -3.55 -4.46 0.89
N CYS A 43 -2.98 -5.10 1.90
CA CYS A 43 -1.58 -4.88 2.23
C CYS A 43 -0.69 -5.36 1.08
N SER A 44 0.18 -4.50 0.58
CA SER A 44 1.10 -4.80 -0.51
C SER A 44 2.55 -4.83 -0.03
N ILE A 45 3.26 -5.93 -0.31
CA ILE A 45 4.71 -6.07 -0.10
C ILE A 45 5.38 -6.02 -1.46
N ILE A 46 6.24 -5.02 -1.67
CA ILE A 46 6.87 -4.73 -2.96
C ILE A 46 8.40 -4.83 -2.78
N GLY A 47 8.99 -5.89 -3.28
CA GLY A 47 10.40 -6.21 -3.09
C GLY A 47 11.20 -6.26 -4.38
N ASP A 48 12.46 -5.88 -4.29
CA ASP A 48 13.45 -6.07 -5.34
C ASP A 48 14.05 -7.49 -5.22
N PRO A 49 13.89 -8.35 -6.23
CA PRO A 49 14.41 -9.71 -6.19
C PRO A 49 15.93 -9.81 -6.17
N ARG A 50 16.66 -8.76 -6.55
CA ARG A 50 18.13 -8.74 -6.60
C ARG A 50 18.74 -8.32 -5.27
N THR A 51 18.18 -7.27 -4.63
CA THR A 51 18.70 -6.72 -3.37
C THR A 51 17.98 -7.27 -2.15
N LEU A 52 16.79 -7.84 -2.33
CA LEU A 52 15.84 -8.25 -1.29
C LEU A 52 15.37 -7.08 -0.41
N GLU A 53 15.57 -5.85 -0.86
CA GLU A 53 14.98 -4.67 -0.22
C GLU A 53 13.51 -4.52 -0.64
N ALA A 54 12.66 -4.12 0.29
CA ALA A 54 11.21 -4.01 0.07
C ALA A 54 10.59 -2.84 0.80
N ILE A 55 9.43 -2.42 0.32
CA ILE A 55 8.50 -1.58 1.07
C ILE A 55 7.23 -2.37 1.37
N VAL A 56 6.56 -1.99 2.46
CA VAL A 56 5.22 -2.49 2.80
C VAL A 56 4.25 -1.32 2.72
N VAL A 57 3.18 -1.50 1.96
CA VAL A 57 2.14 -0.48 1.78
C VAL A 57 0.88 -0.95 2.50
N ASP A 58 0.30 -0.07 3.31
CA ASP A 58 -0.96 -0.24 4.03
C ASP A 58 -1.03 -1.53 4.88
N PRO A 59 -0.20 -1.68 5.90
CA PRO A 59 -0.24 -2.84 6.80
C PRO A 59 -1.37 -2.70 7.82
N GLY A 60 -2.61 -2.81 7.38
CA GLY A 60 -3.79 -2.51 8.17
C GLY A 60 -4.03 -3.43 9.36
N ASP A 61 -3.69 -4.72 9.23
CA ASP A 61 -3.92 -5.74 10.26
C ASP A 61 -3.07 -7.00 9.97
N GLU A 62 -3.29 -8.08 10.73
CA GLU A 62 -2.68 -9.42 10.56
C GLU A 62 -1.14 -9.38 10.40
N VAL A 63 -0.46 -8.57 11.21
CA VAL A 63 0.99 -8.27 11.08
C VAL A 63 1.85 -9.52 11.10
N GLU A 64 1.47 -10.57 11.86
CA GLU A 64 2.18 -11.85 11.87
C GLU A 64 2.20 -12.50 10.49
N ARG A 65 1.09 -12.41 9.76
CA ARG A 65 0.99 -12.92 8.39
C ARG A 65 1.87 -12.12 7.42
N ILE A 66 1.91 -10.80 7.58
CA ILE A 66 2.81 -9.91 6.83
C ILE A 66 4.27 -10.29 7.11
N LEU A 67 4.65 -10.42 8.39
CA LEU A 67 6.01 -10.82 8.81
C LEU A 67 6.40 -12.21 8.30
N GLY A 68 5.45 -13.16 8.31
CA GLY A 68 5.66 -14.49 7.74
C GLY A 68 6.02 -14.43 6.24
N LEU A 69 5.37 -13.57 5.48
CA LEU A 69 5.68 -13.35 4.07
C LEU A 69 7.02 -12.64 3.86
N ILE A 70 7.31 -11.61 4.65
CA ILE A 70 8.62 -10.93 4.65
C ILE A 70 9.74 -11.94 4.91
N GLY A 71 9.58 -12.81 5.91
CA GLY A 71 10.55 -13.86 6.24
C GLY A 71 10.68 -14.92 5.13
N ARG A 72 9.55 -15.36 4.55
CA ARG A 72 9.53 -16.34 3.44
C ARG A 72 10.32 -15.87 2.22
N TYR A 73 10.20 -14.60 1.87
CA TYR A 73 10.94 -14.01 0.74
C TYR A 73 12.29 -13.40 1.16
N LYS A 74 12.68 -13.51 2.45
CA LYS A 74 13.92 -12.96 3.02
C LYS A 74 14.08 -11.46 2.78
N LEU A 75 12.98 -10.72 2.78
CA LEU A 75 12.97 -9.32 2.46
C LEU A 75 13.47 -8.46 3.63
N LYS A 76 14.14 -7.36 3.30
CA LYS A 76 14.55 -6.30 4.22
C LYS A 76 13.63 -5.10 3.99
N VAL A 77 12.73 -4.84 4.91
CA VAL A 77 11.80 -3.71 4.80
C VAL A 77 12.56 -2.40 4.99
N LYS A 78 12.51 -1.52 3.99
CA LYS A 78 13.17 -0.21 3.97
C LYS A 78 12.23 0.92 4.37
N ALA A 79 10.95 0.75 4.11
CA ALA A 79 9.91 1.70 4.48
C ALA A 79 8.56 1.01 4.65
N ILE A 80 7.72 1.58 5.51
CA ILE A 80 6.31 1.28 5.64
C ILE A 80 5.57 2.52 5.17
N VAL A 81 4.77 2.40 4.12
CA VAL A 81 4.11 3.52 3.45
C VAL A 81 2.61 3.41 3.65
N CYS A 82 1.98 4.47 4.15
CA CYS A 82 0.54 4.56 4.24
C CYS A 82 0.03 5.40 3.07
N THR A 83 -0.87 4.82 2.27
CA THR A 83 -1.53 5.58 1.20
C THR A 83 -2.45 6.64 1.78
N HIS A 84 -3.07 6.35 2.91
CA HIS A 84 -3.92 7.26 3.68
C HIS A 84 -4.11 6.74 5.12
N ALA A 85 -4.80 7.52 5.97
CA ALA A 85 -4.90 7.24 7.40
C ALA A 85 -6.24 6.66 7.85
N HIS A 86 -6.90 5.82 7.05
CA HIS A 86 -8.01 5.02 7.59
C HIS A 86 -7.48 3.83 8.38
N ILE A 87 -8.23 3.45 9.42
CA ILE A 87 -7.82 2.48 10.43
C ILE A 87 -7.44 1.11 9.83
N ASP A 88 -8.14 0.69 8.80
CA ASP A 88 -7.89 -0.57 8.09
C ASP A 88 -6.64 -0.56 7.21
N HIS A 89 -6.05 0.61 6.95
CA HIS A 89 -4.76 0.77 6.26
C HIS A 89 -3.59 0.93 7.23
N VAL A 90 -3.83 1.45 8.43
CA VAL A 90 -2.76 1.82 9.37
C VAL A 90 -2.78 1.05 10.68
N GLY A 91 -3.78 0.21 10.94
CA GLY A 91 -3.96 -0.47 12.23
C GLY A 91 -2.79 -1.36 12.66
N GLY A 92 -2.03 -1.91 11.72
CA GLY A 92 -0.85 -2.74 12.00
C GLY A 92 0.48 -1.99 12.10
N LEU A 93 0.50 -0.66 11.92
CA LEU A 93 1.74 0.13 11.82
C LEU A 93 2.67 -0.03 13.01
N ALA A 94 2.17 0.16 14.23
CA ALA A 94 2.99 0.11 15.44
C ALA A 94 3.70 -1.24 15.57
N LYS A 95 2.94 -2.31 15.37
CA LYS A 95 3.46 -3.67 15.46
C LYS A 95 4.46 -3.98 14.36
N LEU A 96 4.17 -3.61 13.11
CA LEU A 96 5.10 -3.85 12.00
C LEU A 96 6.40 -3.05 12.18
N TYR A 97 6.31 -1.78 12.61
CA TYR A 97 7.47 -0.97 12.95
C TYR A 97 8.31 -1.59 14.06
N GLN A 98 7.68 -2.09 15.13
CA GLN A 98 8.38 -2.73 16.24
C GLN A 98 9.26 -3.90 15.79
N TYR A 99 8.82 -4.68 14.80
CA TYR A 99 9.56 -5.84 14.30
C TYR A 99 10.60 -5.50 13.23
N THR A 100 10.31 -4.51 12.37
CA THR A 100 11.16 -4.20 11.21
C THR A 100 12.13 -3.05 11.46
N GLY A 101 11.77 -2.10 12.34
CA GLY A 101 12.48 -0.84 12.52
C GLY A 101 12.43 0.08 11.30
N ALA A 102 11.63 -0.26 10.28
CA ALA A 102 11.57 0.51 9.05
C ALA A 102 10.78 1.81 9.24
N PRO A 103 11.24 2.96 8.71
CA PRO A 103 10.55 4.23 8.87
C PRO A 103 9.14 4.17 8.30
N VAL A 104 8.19 4.77 9.03
CA VAL A 104 6.79 4.90 8.60
C VAL A 104 6.59 6.25 7.94
N MET A 105 5.94 6.22 6.77
CA MET A 105 5.74 7.37 5.91
C MET A 105 4.25 7.58 5.62
N MET A 106 3.80 8.84 5.66
CA MET A 106 2.41 9.25 5.41
C MET A 106 2.37 10.70 4.93
N HIS A 107 1.33 11.09 4.21
CA HIS A 107 1.13 12.49 3.85
C HIS A 107 0.73 13.34 5.08
N SER A 108 1.22 14.59 5.14
CA SER A 108 0.97 15.49 6.28
C SER A 108 -0.51 15.77 6.54
N ASP A 109 -1.31 15.86 5.48
CA ASP A 109 -2.72 16.23 5.56
C ASP A 109 -3.58 15.12 6.19
N ASP A 110 -3.06 13.90 6.28
CA ASP A 110 -3.72 12.79 6.97
C ASP A 110 -3.29 12.64 8.45
N LEU A 111 -2.34 13.42 8.94
CA LEU A 111 -1.96 13.37 10.36
C LEU A 111 -3.13 13.65 11.31
N PRO A 112 -4.06 14.60 11.04
CA PRO A 112 -5.25 14.78 11.89
C PRO A 112 -6.13 13.52 11.93
N LEU A 113 -6.31 12.87 10.76
CA LEU A 113 -7.08 11.63 10.63
C LEU A 113 -6.40 10.47 11.38
N TYR A 114 -5.07 10.35 11.26
CA TYR A 114 -4.27 9.38 11.99
C TYR A 114 -4.35 9.57 13.51
N ARG A 115 -4.28 10.80 14.00
CA ARG A 115 -4.46 11.10 15.44
C ARG A 115 -5.88 10.85 15.93
N GLY A 116 -6.86 10.79 15.04
CA GLY A 116 -8.27 10.51 15.32
C GLY A 116 -8.64 9.02 15.34
N MET A 117 -7.68 8.09 15.47
CA MET A 117 -7.93 6.63 15.42
C MET A 117 -8.96 6.13 16.44
N GLU A 118 -9.03 6.74 17.63
CA GLU A 118 -10.06 6.38 18.63
C GLU A 118 -11.49 6.60 18.10
N MET A 119 -11.70 7.69 17.35
CA MET A 119 -12.99 7.99 16.74
C MET A 119 -13.30 6.97 15.63
N GLN A 120 -12.33 6.64 14.78
CA GLN A 120 -12.51 5.65 13.72
C GLN A 120 -12.80 4.26 14.29
N ALA A 121 -12.05 3.87 15.32
CA ALA A 121 -12.24 2.59 16.02
C ALA A 121 -13.64 2.49 16.66
N ALA A 122 -14.07 3.55 17.34
CA ALA A 122 -15.41 3.63 17.94
C ALA A 122 -16.52 3.52 16.88
N PHE A 123 -16.35 4.18 15.73
CA PHE A 123 -17.29 4.11 14.60
C PHE A 123 -17.45 2.69 14.07
N LEU A 124 -16.35 1.92 14.02
CA LEU A 124 -16.33 0.53 13.54
C LEU A 124 -16.57 -0.51 14.65
N GLY A 125 -16.71 -0.09 15.91
CA GLY A 125 -16.90 -1.00 17.04
C GLY A 125 -15.71 -1.88 17.34
N MET A 126 -14.49 -1.40 17.10
CA MET A 126 -13.24 -2.12 17.31
C MET A 126 -12.31 -1.37 18.28
N PRO A 127 -11.32 -2.05 18.90
CA PRO A 127 -10.34 -1.36 19.73
C PRO A 127 -9.45 -0.44 18.88
N PRO A 128 -9.07 0.75 19.38
CA PRO A 128 -8.14 1.63 18.68
C PRO A 128 -6.75 0.99 18.60
N PRO A 129 -6.04 1.15 17.46
CA PRO A 129 -4.67 0.70 17.32
C PRO A 129 -3.72 1.57 18.15
N GLU A 130 -2.57 1.01 18.50
CA GLU A 130 -1.46 1.79 19.04
C GLU A 130 -0.94 2.75 17.97
N LEU A 131 -0.78 4.03 18.32
CA LEU A 131 -0.20 5.04 17.45
C LEU A 131 1.30 5.16 17.70
N ILE A 132 2.04 5.36 16.61
CA ILE A 132 3.47 5.67 16.66
C ILE A 132 3.74 6.99 15.94
N GLU A 133 4.94 7.51 16.13
CA GLU A 133 5.39 8.68 15.38
C GLU A 133 5.52 8.35 13.89
N ILE A 134 5.06 9.25 13.03
CA ILE A 134 5.30 9.17 11.59
C ILE A 134 6.69 9.74 11.31
N HIS A 135 7.57 8.91 10.79
CA HIS A 135 9.00 9.23 10.67
C HIS A 135 9.31 10.16 9.50
N GLN A 136 8.51 10.09 8.42
CA GLN A 136 8.69 10.92 7.24
C GLN A 136 7.34 11.34 6.66
N LEU A 137 7.21 12.61 6.34
CA LEU A 137 6.03 13.16 5.69
C LEU A 137 6.22 13.13 4.17
N LEU A 138 5.26 12.52 3.50
CA LEU A 138 5.21 12.44 2.04
C LEU A 138 4.54 13.68 1.46
N LYS A 139 4.92 14.03 0.25
CA LYS A 139 4.29 15.09 -0.56
C LYS A 139 4.33 14.75 -2.04
N GLU A 140 3.54 15.46 -2.83
CA GLU A 140 3.55 15.38 -4.29
C GLU A 140 4.97 15.49 -4.86
N GLY A 141 5.33 14.56 -5.73
CA GLY A 141 6.61 14.53 -6.44
C GLY A 141 7.79 13.93 -5.65
N ASP A 142 7.58 13.50 -4.39
CA ASP A 142 8.62 12.73 -3.69
C ASP A 142 8.91 11.43 -4.43
N VAL A 143 10.15 10.96 -4.31
CA VAL A 143 10.60 9.70 -4.89
C VAL A 143 11.03 8.76 -3.77
N LEU A 144 10.39 7.61 -3.71
CA LEU A 144 10.77 6.52 -2.81
C LEU A 144 11.67 5.54 -3.56
N GLN A 145 12.79 5.14 -2.92
CA GLN A 145 13.72 4.18 -3.51
C GLN A 145 13.95 3.00 -2.57
N TRP A 146 13.90 1.80 -3.13
CA TRP A 146 14.35 0.57 -2.46
C TRP A 146 14.95 -0.38 -3.49
N GLY A 147 16.15 -0.86 -3.20
CA GLY A 147 16.91 -1.64 -4.17
C GLY A 147 17.08 -0.89 -5.49
N ASN A 148 16.62 -1.52 -6.57
CA ASN A 148 16.62 -0.96 -7.91
C ASN A 148 15.26 -0.39 -8.34
N PHE A 149 14.32 -0.19 -7.42
CA PHE A 149 13.01 0.36 -7.72
C PHE A 149 12.87 1.80 -7.24
N LEU A 150 12.16 2.58 -8.06
CA LEU A 150 11.69 3.93 -7.74
C LEU A 150 10.17 3.99 -7.85
N ALA A 151 9.56 4.66 -6.88
CA ALA A 151 8.16 5.06 -6.96
C ALA A 151 8.01 6.57 -6.79
N ASN A 152 7.28 7.20 -7.68
CA ASN A 152 6.87 8.58 -7.55
C ASN A 152 5.62 8.67 -6.68
N VAL A 153 5.61 9.57 -5.71
CA VAL A 153 4.45 9.87 -4.89
C VAL A 153 3.55 10.84 -5.65
N ILE A 154 2.30 10.44 -5.86
CA ILE A 154 1.26 11.27 -6.45
C ILE A 154 0.24 11.56 -5.35
N HIS A 155 0.07 12.82 -4.96
CA HIS A 155 -0.97 13.22 -4.01
C HIS A 155 -2.34 13.16 -4.69
N THR A 156 -3.24 12.35 -4.15
CA THR A 156 -4.57 12.05 -4.71
C THR A 156 -5.68 12.33 -3.70
N PRO A 157 -5.83 13.58 -3.22
CA PRO A 157 -6.83 13.91 -2.20
C PRO A 157 -8.24 13.64 -2.69
N GLY A 158 -9.14 13.37 -1.73
CA GLY A 158 -10.57 13.25 -1.98
C GLY A 158 -11.23 12.06 -1.29
N HIS A 159 -10.58 10.91 -1.17
CA HIS A 159 -11.00 9.85 -0.23
C HIS A 159 -10.62 10.25 1.21
N SER A 160 -9.40 10.68 1.40
CA SER A 160 -8.92 11.45 2.55
C SER A 160 -8.14 12.68 2.05
N PRO A 161 -7.88 13.69 2.90
CA PRO A 161 -7.09 14.86 2.50
C PRO A 161 -5.66 14.53 2.10
N GLY A 162 -5.05 13.54 2.75
CA GLY A 162 -3.67 13.13 2.53
C GLY A 162 -3.51 11.85 1.71
N SER A 163 -4.53 11.41 0.98
CA SER A 163 -4.41 10.24 0.10
C SER A 163 -3.28 10.40 -0.89
N VAL A 164 -2.43 9.37 -1.02
CA VAL A 164 -1.36 9.29 -2.01
C VAL A 164 -1.41 7.99 -2.79
N ALA A 165 -0.93 8.02 -4.03
CA ALA A 165 -0.66 6.86 -4.84
C ALA A 165 0.85 6.75 -5.10
N LEU A 166 1.35 5.50 -5.23
CA LEU A 166 2.75 5.22 -5.55
C LEU A 166 2.84 4.72 -6.99
N TYR A 167 3.44 5.51 -7.86
CA TYR A 167 3.60 5.19 -9.28
C TYR A 167 5.01 4.72 -9.59
N LEU A 168 5.14 3.52 -10.11
CA LEU A 168 6.38 2.91 -10.60
C LEU A 168 6.34 2.92 -12.13
N PRO A 169 7.03 3.86 -12.80
CA PRO A 169 7.17 3.85 -14.26
C PRO A 169 8.05 2.68 -14.72
N THR A 170 7.97 2.33 -16.00
CA THR A 170 8.94 1.41 -16.62
C THR A 170 10.21 2.13 -17.04
N GLY A 171 11.31 1.38 -17.16
CA GLY A 171 12.62 1.92 -17.59
C GLY A 171 13.42 2.57 -16.45
N GLY A 172 14.62 3.07 -16.77
CA GLY A 172 15.53 3.62 -15.77
C GLY A 172 15.82 2.62 -14.64
N ASP A 173 15.65 3.05 -13.40
CA ASP A 173 15.84 2.20 -12.23
C ASP A 173 14.79 1.08 -12.15
N ASN A 174 13.61 1.25 -12.78
CA ASN A 174 12.57 0.22 -12.89
C ASN A 174 12.73 -0.63 -14.17
N ALA A 175 13.93 -0.81 -14.68
CA ALA A 175 14.19 -1.47 -15.98
C ALA A 175 13.70 -2.92 -16.06
N THR A 176 13.42 -3.57 -14.93
CA THR A 176 12.88 -4.94 -14.90
C THR A 176 11.37 -4.99 -15.06
N LEU A 177 10.65 -3.87 -14.91
CA LEU A 177 9.20 -3.85 -15.08
C LEU A 177 8.85 -3.81 -16.57
N THR A 178 7.98 -4.73 -17.01
CA THR A 178 7.44 -4.75 -18.37
C THR A 178 6.24 -3.81 -18.53
N GLN A 179 5.54 -3.52 -17.44
CA GLN A 179 4.41 -2.59 -17.39
C GLN A 179 4.53 -1.65 -16.21
N PRO A 180 4.10 -0.37 -16.34
CA PRO A 180 4.05 0.54 -15.21
C PRO A 180 3.06 0.02 -14.16
N GLN A 181 3.32 0.33 -12.89
CA GLN A 181 2.48 -0.08 -11.76
C GLN A 181 2.06 1.15 -10.97
N ILE A 182 0.82 1.16 -10.44
CA ILE A 182 0.39 2.16 -9.48
C ILE A 182 -0.37 1.52 -8.32
N PHE A 183 0.02 1.88 -7.10
CA PHE A 183 -0.67 1.51 -5.87
C PHE A 183 -1.53 2.70 -5.48
N SER A 184 -2.81 2.64 -5.81
CA SER A 184 -3.72 3.79 -5.78
C SER A 184 -4.33 4.07 -4.41
N GLY A 185 -4.08 3.21 -3.40
CA GLY A 185 -4.85 3.25 -2.17
C GLY A 185 -6.35 3.23 -2.50
N ASP A 186 -7.11 4.04 -1.79
CA ASP A 186 -8.56 4.13 -1.95
C ASP A 186 -9.00 5.27 -2.87
N THR A 187 -8.18 5.57 -3.89
CA THR A 187 -8.54 6.58 -4.90
C THR A 187 -9.28 5.97 -6.08
N LEU A 188 -8.71 4.95 -6.73
CA LEU A 188 -9.29 4.31 -7.93
C LEU A 188 -9.34 2.80 -7.75
N PHE A 189 -10.52 2.21 -7.97
CA PHE A 189 -10.79 0.78 -7.91
C PHE A 189 -11.21 0.21 -9.27
N ALA A 190 -11.24 -1.11 -9.37
CA ALA A 190 -11.84 -1.79 -10.52
C ALA A 190 -13.35 -1.51 -10.60
N GLY A 191 -13.76 -0.68 -11.57
CA GLY A 191 -15.16 -0.28 -11.81
C GLY A 191 -15.72 0.66 -10.75
N SER A 192 -14.90 1.27 -9.86
CA SER A 192 -15.36 2.16 -8.80
C SER A 192 -14.30 3.20 -8.44
N ILE A 193 -14.66 4.10 -7.51
CA ILE A 193 -13.76 5.08 -6.88
C ILE A 193 -13.90 5.01 -5.37
N GLY A 194 -12.95 5.57 -4.64
CA GLY A 194 -13.02 5.69 -3.19
C GLY A 194 -14.25 6.50 -2.73
N ARG A 195 -14.80 6.13 -1.58
CA ARG A 195 -15.89 6.91 -0.96
C ARG A 195 -15.38 8.28 -0.50
N THR A 196 -16.27 9.25 -0.46
CA THR A 196 -15.92 10.64 -0.16
C THR A 196 -16.81 11.24 0.95
N ASP A 197 -17.54 10.39 1.66
CA ASP A 197 -18.51 10.77 2.69
C ASP A 197 -18.00 10.60 4.13
N LEU A 198 -16.71 10.24 4.30
CA LEU A 198 -16.06 10.16 5.60
C LEU A 198 -15.08 11.32 5.80
N TRP A 199 -14.63 11.50 6.98
CA TRP A 199 -13.68 12.48 7.57
C TRP A 199 -12.72 13.16 6.56
N GLY A 200 -13.10 14.33 6.07
CA GLY A 200 -12.30 15.12 5.12
C GLY A 200 -12.42 14.67 3.66
N GLY A 201 -13.33 13.72 3.36
CA GLY A 201 -13.61 13.28 1.99
C GLY A 201 -14.23 14.39 1.14
N SER A 202 -13.94 14.37 -0.17
CA SER A 202 -14.42 15.36 -1.15
C SER A 202 -14.57 14.72 -2.52
N TYR A 203 -15.80 14.67 -3.02
CA TYR A 203 -16.06 14.12 -4.36
C TYR A 203 -15.34 14.89 -5.47
N ASP A 204 -15.36 16.23 -5.39
CA ASP A 204 -14.71 17.06 -6.41
C ASP A 204 -13.19 16.84 -6.45
N GLN A 205 -12.57 16.68 -5.26
CA GLN A 205 -11.13 16.42 -5.17
C GLN A 205 -10.77 15.03 -5.69
N ILE A 206 -11.52 13.97 -5.35
CA ILE A 206 -11.19 12.63 -5.84
C ILE A 206 -11.36 12.56 -7.36
N MET A 207 -12.38 13.22 -7.91
CA MET A 207 -12.58 13.29 -9.36
C MET A 207 -11.45 14.03 -10.05
N ALA A 208 -10.98 15.15 -9.50
CA ALA A 208 -9.81 15.87 -10.01
C ALA A 208 -8.55 15.01 -9.91
N SER A 209 -8.31 14.35 -8.75
CA SER A 209 -7.17 13.44 -8.56
C SER A 209 -7.15 12.32 -9.59
N ILE A 210 -8.31 11.73 -9.88
CA ILE A 210 -8.39 10.66 -10.88
C ILE A 210 -8.22 11.22 -12.28
N LYS A 211 -8.99 12.24 -12.68
CA LYS A 211 -9.02 12.74 -14.07
C LYS A 211 -7.73 13.44 -14.46
N ASP A 212 -7.20 14.30 -13.58
CA ASP A 212 -6.08 15.19 -13.90
C ASP A 212 -4.72 14.54 -13.64
N LYS A 213 -4.67 13.46 -12.85
CA LYS A 213 -3.42 12.78 -12.49
C LYS A 213 -3.43 11.31 -12.92
N LEU A 214 -4.32 10.46 -12.37
CA LEU A 214 -4.23 9.01 -12.59
C LEU A 214 -4.55 8.63 -14.03
N LEU A 215 -5.59 9.21 -14.64
CA LEU A 215 -5.95 8.95 -16.04
C LEU A 215 -4.97 9.57 -17.06
N GLN A 216 -3.98 10.36 -16.62
CA GLN A 216 -2.88 10.82 -17.47
C GLN A 216 -1.75 9.79 -17.59
N LEU A 217 -1.77 8.75 -16.78
CA LEU A 217 -0.80 7.64 -16.85
C LEU A 217 -1.08 6.77 -18.09
N PRO A 218 -0.07 6.02 -18.58
CA PRO A 218 -0.23 5.10 -19.71
C PRO A 218 -1.35 4.09 -19.47
N ASP A 219 -2.12 3.75 -20.51
CA ASP A 219 -3.25 2.81 -20.44
C ASP A 219 -2.88 1.43 -19.89
N ALA A 220 -1.65 0.98 -20.19
CA ALA A 220 -1.11 -0.29 -19.71
C ALA A 220 -0.72 -0.29 -18.22
N THR A 221 -0.81 0.86 -17.52
CA THR A 221 -0.46 0.94 -16.10
C THR A 221 -1.40 0.06 -15.28
N ILE A 222 -0.83 -0.91 -14.58
CA ILE A 222 -1.58 -1.80 -13.67
C ILE A 222 -1.90 -1.03 -12.40
N VAL A 223 -3.17 -1.00 -12.03
CA VAL A 223 -3.68 -0.36 -10.81
C VAL A 223 -3.85 -1.42 -9.72
N HIS A 224 -3.17 -1.22 -8.60
CA HIS A 224 -3.28 -2.01 -7.39
C HIS A 224 -4.03 -1.18 -6.33
N PRO A 225 -5.34 -1.38 -6.18
CA PRO A 225 -6.15 -0.60 -5.23
C PRO A 225 -5.99 -1.09 -3.80
N GLY A 226 -6.38 -0.23 -2.84
CA GLY A 226 -6.46 -0.58 -1.41
C GLY A 226 -7.48 -1.67 -1.10
N HIS A 227 -8.48 -1.88 -1.95
CA HIS A 227 -9.44 -2.97 -1.83
C HIS A 227 -9.74 -3.63 -3.18
N GLY A 228 -10.07 -4.93 -3.12
CA GLY A 228 -10.53 -5.69 -4.28
C GLY A 228 -9.44 -6.08 -5.27
N VAL A 229 -9.83 -6.23 -6.53
CA VAL A 229 -8.96 -6.74 -7.59
C VAL A 229 -8.19 -5.63 -8.30
N SER A 230 -7.07 -5.99 -8.91
CA SER A 230 -6.29 -5.08 -9.76
C SER A 230 -7.00 -4.84 -11.09
N THR A 231 -6.72 -3.69 -11.70
CA THR A 231 -7.24 -3.26 -13.01
C THR A 231 -6.16 -2.55 -13.81
N THR A 232 -6.51 -1.80 -14.84
CA THR A 232 -5.58 -0.93 -15.59
C THR A 232 -6.17 0.46 -15.81
N ILE A 233 -5.32 1.45 -15.99
CA ILE A 233 -5.75 2.84 -16.25
C ILE A 233 -6.64 2.90 -17.50
N GLY A 234 -6.25 2.22 -18.59
CA GLY A 234 -7.05 2.20 -19.82
C GLY A 234 -8.43 1.58 -19.60
N HIS A 235 -8.50 0.43 -18.89
CA HIS A 235 -9.77 -0.20 -18.59
C HIS A 235 -10.71 0.72 -17.80
N GLU A 236 -10.19 1.36 -16.75
CA GLU A 236 -11.00 2.26 -15.92
C GLU A 236 -11.45 3.51 -16.69
N ARG A 237 -10.59 4.08 -17.54
CA ARG A 237 -10.95 5.21 -18.40
C ARG A 237 -12.15 4.86 -19.30
N ASP A 238 -12.16 3.63 -19.84
CA ASP A 238 -13.16 3.22 -20.82
C ASP A 238 -14.44 2.68 -20.20
N THR A 239 -14.37 2.10 -18.98
CA THR A 239 -15.50 1.30 -18.45
C THR A 239 -16.02 1.73 -17.10
N ASN A 240 -15.22 2.50 -16.30
CA ASN A 240 -15.61 2.88 -14.96
C ASN A 240 -16.85 3.82 -14.99
N PRO A 241 -17.97 3.44 -14.36
CA PRO A 241 -19.21 4.21 -14.43
C PRO A 241 -19.14 5.59 -13.73
N PHE A 242 -18.20 5.78 -12.81
CA PHE A 242 -17.99 7.06 -12.11
C PHE A 242 -17.20 8.08 -12.96
N LEU A 243 -16.54 7.63 -14.02
CA LEU A 243 -15.65 8.47 -14.84
C LEU A 243 -16.27 8.91 -16.17
N LYS A 244 -17.53 8.53 -16.40
CA LYS A 244 -18.30 8.86 -17.62
C LYS A 244 -19.07 10.16 -17.47
#